data_a5cb8416f10300feb22c22bd1aa59866
#
_entry.id   a5cb8416f10300feb22c22bd1aa59866
#
_cell.length_a   1.000
_cell.length_b   1.000
_cell.length_c   1.000
_cell.angle_alpha   90.00
_cell.angle_beta   90.00
_cell.angle_gamma   90.00
#
_symmetry.space_group_name_H-M   'P 1'
#
loop_
_entity.id
_entity.type
_entity.pdbx_description
1 polymer ?
#
loop_
_entity_poly.entity_id
_entity_poly.type
_entity_poly.pdbx_seq_one_letter_code
_entity_poly.pdbx_strand_id
1 'polypeptide(L)'
;MSSVWKTHAMKKTTKATRRNIIGARVRQARLKHSPEVSQDDLAGKLAAQGIVMDRTAISRIESQSRYAMDYEAAAIARALKVSVAWLFGETP
;
A
#
# COMPACT_ATOMS: atom_id res chain seq x y z
N MET A 1 14.05 15.92 -19.53
CA MET A 1 12.97 15.07 -19.01
C MET A 1 13.51 13.85 -18.32
N SER A 2 14.13 12.97 -19.08
CA SER A 2 14.63 11.74 -18.49
C SER A 2 15.70 11.98 -17.43
N SER A 3 16.48 13.04 -17.56
CA SER A 3 17.53 13.32 -16.57
C SER A 3 16.93 13.65 -15.20
N VAL A 4 15.84 14.39 -15.19
CA VAL A 4 15.15 14.70 -13.93
C VAL A 4 14.63 13.43 -13.30
N TRP A 5 14.07 12.58 -14.12
CA TRP A 5 13.52 11.32 -13.67
C TRP A 5 14.62 10.43 -13.09
N LYS A 6 15.74 10.34 -13.80
CA LYS A 6 16.87 9.55 -13.36
C LYS A 6 17.44 10.06 -12.04
N THR A 7 17.57 11.35 -11.93
CA THR A 7 18.11 11.95 -10.71
C THR A 7 17.23 11.59 -9.52
N HIS A 8 15.93 11.67 -9.72
CA HIS A 8 15.01 11.31 -8.69
C HIS A 8 15.15 9.84 -8.30
N ALA A 9 15.25 8.98 -9.29
CA ALA A 9 15.42 7.55 -9.05
C ALA A 9 16.71 7.27 -8.30
N MET A 10 17.78 7.97 -8.63
CA MET A 10 19.06 7.78 -7.96
C MET A 10 18.98 8.16 -6.50
N LYS A 11 18.29 9.25 -6.20
CA LYS A 11 18.10 9.63 -4.80
C LYS A 11 17.37 8.55 -4.04
N LYS A 12 16.47 7.88 -4.71
CA LYS A 12 15.68 6.82 -4.08
C LYS A 12 16.49 5.58 -3.79
N THR A 13 17.68 5.46 -4.37
CA THR A 13 18.49 4.27 -4.09
C THR A 13 18.90 4.17 -2.63
N THR A 14 18.94 5.30 -1.93
CA THR A 14 19.21 5.28 -0.50
C THR A 14 18.08 4.60 0.26
N LYS A 15 16.93 4.44 -0.39
CA LYS A 15 15.77 3.76 0.16
C LYS A 15 15.52 2.47 -0.62
N ALA A 16 16.60 1.80 -0.98
CA ALA A 16 16.54 0.59 -1.79
C ALA A 16 15.76 -0.52 -1.10
N THR A 17 15.62 -0.47 0.22
CA THR A 17 14.86 -1.47 0.94
C THR A 17 13.35 -1.32 0.76
N ARG A 18 12.92 -0.20 0.23
CA ARG A 18 11.51 0.03 -0.01
C ARG A 18 11.01 -0.85 -1.15
N ARG A 19 10.05 -1.71 -0.86
CA ARG A 19 9.55 -2.68 -1.82
C ARG A 19 8.19 -2.33 -2.41
N ASN A 20 7.56 -1.30 -1.90
CA ASN A 20 6.32 -0.81 -2.47
C ASN A 20 6.19 0.67 -2.16
N ILE A 21 5.30 1.34 -2.86
CA ILE A 21 5.09 2.77 -2.68
C ILE A 21 3.76 3.08 -2.00
N ILE A 22 3.01 2.06 -1.64
CA ILE A 22 1.65 2.28 -1.11
C ILE A 22 1.57 2.17 0.41
N GLY A 23 2.61 1.67 1.05
CA GLY A 23 2.54 1.28 2.46
C GLY A 23 2.05 2.37 3.40
N ALA A 24 2.59 3.57 3.28
CA ALA A 24 2.20 4.67 4.16
C ALA A 24 0.72 5.02 3.98
N ARG A 25 0.24 5.01 2.73
CA ARG A 25 -1.15 5.31 2.45
C ARG A 25 -2.09 4.19 2.86
N VAL A 26 -1.64 2.94 2.80
CA VAL A 26 -2.43 1.83 3.32
C VAL A 26 -2.70 2.05 4.80
N ARG A 27 -1.66 2.35 5.56
CA ARG A 27 -1.81 2.59 6.98
C ARG A 27 -2.69 3.80 7.24
N GLN A 28 -2.46 4.87 6.52
CA GLN A 28 -3.26 6.09 6.67
C GLN A 28 -4.73 5.84 6.41
N ALA A 29 -5.05 5.14 5.32
CA ALA A 29 -6.45 4.85 4.97
C ALA A 29 -7.10 3.94 6.02
N ARG A 30 -6.35 2.99 6.53
CA ARG A 30 -6.85 2.07 7.54
C ARG A 30 -7.23 2.83 8.81
N LEU A 31 -6.34 3.71 9.25
CA LEU A 31 -6.57 4.47 10.48
C LEU A 31 -7.65 5.55 10.33
N LYS A 32 -7.83 6.06 9.12
CA LYS A 32 -8.85 7.08 8.86
C LYS A 32 -10.21 6.50 8.48
N HIS A 33 -10.27 5.20 8.26
CA HIS A 33 -11.53 4.55 7.92
C HIS A 33 -12.50 4.70 9.10
N SER A 34 -13.78 4.83 8.82
CA SER A 34 -14.78 4.97 9.87
C SER A 34 -15.77 3.79 9.79
N PRO A 35 -15.73 2.90 10.77
CA PRO A 35 -14.81 2.85 11.91
C PRO A 35 -13.39 2.44 11.51
N GLU A 36 -12.45 2.74 12.38
CA GLU A 36 -11.04 2.41 12.13
C GLU A 36 -10.88 0.92 11.86
N VAL A 37 -10.01 0.59 10.91
CA VAL A 37 -9.78 -0.79 10.48
C VAL A 37 -8.43 -1.25 11.02
N SER A 38 -8.42 -2.34 11.78
CA SER A 38 -7.16 -2.93 12.23
C SER A 38 -6.50 -3.71 11.10
N GLN A 39 -5.26 -4.12 11.30
CA GLN A 39 -4.60 -4.97 10.31
C GLN A 39 -5.32 -6.31 10.17
N ASP A 40 -5.82 -6.86 11.27
CA ASP A 40 -6.59 -8.10 11.22
C ASP A 40 -7.93 -7.89 10.48
N ASP A 41 -8.57 -6.75 10.70
CA ASP A 41 -9.81 -6.43 9.99
C ASP A 41 -9.54 -6.32 8.49
N LEU A 42 -8.43 -5.71 8.11
CA LEU A 42 -8.08 -5.60 6.71
C LEU A 42 -7.84 -6.99 6.10
N ALA A 43 -7.16 -7.86 6.85
CA ALA A 43 -6.95 -9.24 6.38
C ALA A 43 -8.29 -9.92 6.08
N GLY A 44 -9.29 -9.72 6.95
CA GLY A 44 -10.62 -10.27 6.74
C GLY A 44 -11.31 -9.71 5.52
N LYS A 45 -11.18 -8.39 5.31
CA LYS A 45 -11.78 -7.73 4.15
C LYS A 45 -11.13 -8.23 2.85
N LEU A 46 -9.83 -8.48 2.87
CA LEU A 46 -9.14 -9.02 1.72
C LEU A 46 -9.54 -10.46 1.44
N ALA A 47 -9.68 -11.24 2.49
CA ALA A 47 -10.14 -12.63 2.35
C ALA A 47 -11.51 -12.68 1.68
N ALA A 48 -12.39 -11.73 1.98
CA ALA A 48 -13.70 -11.66 1.35
C ALA A 48 -13.60 -11.41 -0.16
N GLN A 49 -12.48 -10.91 -0.63
CA GLN A 49 -12.22 -10.69 -2.05
C GLN A 49 -11.38 -11.84 -2.66
N GLY A 50 -11.13 -12.90 -1.89
CA GLY A 50 -10.32 -14.01 -2.36
C GLY A 50 -8.82 -13.76 -2.28
N ILE A 51 -8.41 -12.73 -1.57
CA ILE A 51 -6.99 -12.39 -1.42
C ILE A 51 -6.53 -12.88 -0.05
N VAL A 52 -5.58 -13.80 -0.05
CA VAL A 52 -5.04 -14.36 1.19
C VAL A 52 -3.83 -13.54 1.60
N MET A 53 -4.00 -12.77 2.65
CA MET A 53 -2.93 -11.93 3.17
C MET A 53 -3.15 -11.78 4.67
N ASP A 54 -2.23 -12.32 5.45
CA ASP A 54 -2.38 -12.27 6.89
C ASP A 54 -1.88 -10.93 7.46
N ARG A 55 -2.05 -10.78 8.76
CA ARG A 55 -1.64 -9.56 9.46
C ARG A 55 -0.17 -9.25 9.24
N THR A 56 0.69 -10.27 9.26
CA THR A 56 2.12 -10.07 9.07
C THR A 56 2.42 -9.51 7.69
N ALA A 57 1.75 -10.04 6.66
CA ALA A 57 1.93 -9.54 5.30
C ALA A 57 1.49 -8.09 5.20
N ILE A 58 0.36 -7.75 5.81
CA ILE A 58 -0.14 -6.37 5.80
C ILE A 58 0.84 -5.45 6.51
N SER A 59 1.35 -5.88 7.66
CA SER A 59 2.32 -5.10 8.41
C SER A 59 3.57 -4.82 7.56
N ARG A 60 4.01 -5.81 6.81
CA ARG A 60 5.19 -5.66 5.95
C ARG A 60 4.91 -4.76 4.75
N ILE A 61 3.70 -4.75 4.23
CA ILE A 61 3.32 -3.80 3.19
C ILE A 61 3.36 -2.39 3.77
N GLU A 62 2.82 -2.18 4.95
CA GLU A 62 2.80 -0.85 5.56
C GLU A 62 4.20 -0.34 5.89
N SER A 63 5.11 -1.23 6.26
CA SER A 63 6.49 -0.86 6.51
C SER A 63 7.32 -0.81 5.23
N GLN A 64 6.72 -1.17 4.10
CA GLN A 64 7.36 -1.15 2.79
C GLN A 64 8.50 -2.18 2.64
N SER A 65 8.46 -3.22 3.45
CA SER A 65 9.45 -4.29 3.39
C SER A 65 9.02 -5.50 2.57
N ARG A 66 7.83 -5.44 1.94
CA ARG A 66 7.27 -6.50 1.13
C ARG A 66 6.75 -5.91 -0.16
N TYR A 67 6.96 -6.60 -1.28
CA TYR A 67 6.33 -6.19 -2.53
C TYR A 67 4.82 -6.35 -2.44
N ALA A 68 4.09 -5.47 -3.11
CA ALA A 68 2.65 -5.56 -3.22
C ALA A 68 2.32 -5.81 -4.68
N MET A 69 1.63 -6.90 -4.95
CA MET A 69 1.20 -7.21 -6.30
C MET A 69 0.08 -6.26 -6.71
N ASP A 70 -0.06 -6.03 -8.01
CA ASP A 70 -1.08 -5.10 -8.51
C ASP A 70 -2.48 -5.49 -8.03
N TYR A 71 -2.82 -6.77 -8.07
CA TYR A 71 -4.14 -7.21 -7.62
C TYR A 71 -4.31 -7.05 -6.11
N GLU A 72 -3.23 -7.16 -5.35
CA GLU A 72 -3.26 -6.91 -3.92
C GLU A 72 -3.54 -5.44 -3.63
N ALA A 73 -2.84 -4.56 -4.34
CA ALA A 73 -3.05 -3.12 -4.17
C ALA A 73 -4.48 -2.72 -4.52
N ALA A 74 -5.00 -3.26 -5.61
CA ALA A 74 -6.38 -2.99 -6.03
C ALA A 74 -7.38 -3.47 -4.98
N ALA A 75 -7.14 -4.66 -4.42
CA ALA A 75 -8.03 -5.20 -3.39
C ALA A 75 -7.98 -4.38 -2.11
N ILE A 76 -6.80 -3.91 -1.73
CA ILE A 76 -6.66 -3.05 -0.55
C ILE A 76 -7.42 -1.75 -0.76
N ALA A 77 -7.30 -1.14 -1.93
CA ALA A 77 -8.02 0.08 -2.24
C ALA A 77 -9.53 -0.12 -2.09
N ARG A 78 -10.04 -1.21 -2.65
CA ARG A 78 -11.47 -1.52 -2.52
C ARG A 78 -11.87 -1.75 -1.07
N ALA A 79 -11.06 -2.49 -0.33
CA ALA A 79 -11.37 -2.79 1.07
C ALA A 79 -11.43 -1.52 1.92
N LEU A 80 -10.57 -0.57 1.65
CA LEU A 80 -10.48 0.66 2.43
C LEU A 80 -11.26 1.81 1.81
N LYS A 81 -11.93 1.56 0.69
CA LYS A 81 -12.80 2.54 0.01
C LYS A 81 -12.05 3.79 -0.41
N VAL A 82 -10.86 3.59 -0.90
CA VAL A 82 -10.06 4.67 -1.50
C VAL A 82 -9.78 4.30 -2.95
N SER A 83 -9.43 5.29 -3.77
CA SER A 83 -9.09 5.01 -5.15
C SER A 83 -7.69 4.42 -5.23
N VAL A 84 -7.45 3.65 -6.29
CA VAL A 84 -6.11 3.15 -6.56
C VAL A 84 -5.16 4.33 -6.78
N ALA A 85 -5.62 5.36 -7.47
CA ALA A 85 -4.79 6.55 -7.71
C ALA A 85 -4.34 7.18 -6.40
N TRP A 86 -5.26 7.31 -5.44
CA TRP A 86 -4.88 7.87 -4.15
C TRP A 86 -3.90 6.97 -3.43
N LEU A 87 -4.13 5.67 -3.48
CA LEU A 87 -3.27 4.72 -2.79
C LEU A 87 -1.83 4.79 -3.32
N PHE A 88 -1.69 5.05 -4.62
CA PHE A 88 -0.38 5.17 -5.25
C PHE A 88 0.19 6.58 -5.20
N GLY A 89 -0.51 7.51 -4.53
CA GLY A 89 -0.01 8.87 -4.38
C GLY A 89 -0.20 9.75 -5.61
N GLU A 90 -1.06 9.34 -6.54
CA GLU A 90 -1.32 10.10 -7.76
C GLU A 90 -2.30 11.25 -7.55
N THR A 91 -3.07 11.18 -6.47
CA THR A 91 -4.00 12.26 -6.10
C THR A 91 -3.81 12.57 -4.62
N PRO A 92 -4.14 13.80 -4.20
CA PRO A 92 -4.02 14.22 -2.80
C PRO A 92 -4.88 13.43 -1.86
#